data_cf389457919d8b6a3c235321ffbfc0b2
#
_entry.id   cf389457919d8b6a3c235321ffbfc0b2
#
_cell.length_a   1.000
_cell.length_b   1.000
_cell.length_c   1.000
_cell.angle_alpha   90.00
_cell.angle_beta   90.00
_cell.angle_gamma   90.00
#
_symmetry.space_group_name_H-M   'P 1'
#
loop_
_entity.id
_entity.type
_entity.pdbx_description
1 polymer ?
#
loop_
_entity_poly.entity_id
_entity_poly.type
_entity_poly.pdbx_seq_one_letter_code
_entity_poly.pdbx_strand_id
1 'polypeptide(L)'
;MSELETHPCFTAKCSDYARIHLPVAPKCNMQCNYCLRKYSCVNESRPGVVARVMVPEDVVEWYLQMKAKVPKLTVAGIAGPGDALANWPAVSRTLSMIREVDKDVFFCLSTNGLYLPKYAKEIAALGVDYVTVTVNAITSNTGAHIYSFINDEGKKYVGEEAAALLLERQIEGLQLLANTE
;
A
#
# COMPACT_ATOMS: atom_id res chain seq x y z
N MET A 1 -3.88 0.30 -25.27
CA MET A 1 -3.83 1.35 -24.21
C MET A 1 -2.93 0.79 -23.13
N SER A 2 -1.95 1.53 -22.64
CA SER A 2 -1.13 1.06 -21.51
C SER A 2 -2.00 1.00 -20.26
N GLU A 3 -1.78 0.05 -19.36
CA GLU A 3 -2.53 -0.11 -18.11
C GLU A 3 -2.50 1.17 -17.24
N LEU A 4 -1.42 1.95 -17.32
CA LEU A 4 -1.29 3.24 -16.65
C LEU A 4 -2.36 4.28 -17.07
N GLU A 5 -2.94 4.15 -18.27
CA GLU A 5 -3.95 5.09 -18.76
C GLU A 5 -5.31 4.94 -18.07
N THR A 6 -5.55 3.84 -17.36
CA THR A 6 -6.83 3.55 -16.69
C THR A 6 -6.80 3.79 -15.19
N HIS A 7 -5.65 4.20 -14.62
CA HIS A 7 -5.52 4.49 -13.19
C HIS A 7 -5.61 6.00 -12.92
N PRO A 8 -6.57 6.48 -12.10
CA PRO A 8 -6.84 7.92 -11.93
C PRO A 8 -5.67 8.71 -11.34
N CYS A 9 -4.72 8.06 -10.67
CA CYS A 9 -3.54 8.75 -10.12
C CYS A 9 -2.42 8.95 -11.15
N PHE A 10 -2.44 8.23 -12.29
CA PHE A 10 -1.35 8.21 -13.26
C PHE A 10 -1.76 8.67 -14.66
N THR A 11 -3.05 8.90 -14.90
CA THR A 11 -3.57 9.36 -16.21
C THR A 11 -3.93 10.83 -16.21
N ALA A 12 -3.75 11.49 -17.37
CA ALA A 12 -4.26 12.84 -17.60
C ALA A 12 -5.81 12.89 -17.64
N LYS A 13 -6.47 11.74 -17.87
CA LYS A 13 -7.94 11.58 -17.88
C LYS A 13 -8.48 11.12 -16.54
N CYS A 14 -7.96 11.67 -15.44
CA CYS A 14 -8.30 11.24 -14.08
C CYS A 14 -9.81 11.33 -13.75
N SER A 15 -10.57 12.18 -14.45
CA SER A 15 -12.03 12.31 -14.28
C SER A 15 -12.84 11.12 -14.83
N ASP A 16 -12.25 10.32 -15.73
CA ASP A 16 -12.94 9.21 -16.41
C ASP A 16 -12.90 7.93 -15.58
N TYR A 17 -12.04 7.88 -14.58
CA TYR A 17 -11.80 6.73 -13.73
C TYR A 17 -11.99 7.09 -12.26
N ALA A 18 -12.30 6.11 -11.42
CA ALA A 18 -12.39 6.28 -9.98
C ALA A 18 -11.59 5.20 -9.24
N ARG A 19 -11.06 5.59 -8.09
CA ARG A 19 -10.37 4.69 -7.15
C ARG A 19 -11.11 4.68 -5.82
N ILE A 20 -11.30 3.48 -5.25
CA ILE A 20 -11.74 3.30 -3.88
C ILE A 20 -10.56 2.98 -2.98
N HIS A 21 -10.57 3.52 -1.77
CA HIS A 21 -9.59 3.18 -0.75
C HIS A 21 -10.16 2.16 0.23
N LEU A 22 -9.46 1.03 0.41
CA LEU A 22 -9.88 -0.08 1.27
C LEU A 22 -9.11 -0.02 2.61
N PRO A 23 -9.76 0.36 3.72
CA PRO A 23 -9.07 0.69 4.98
C PRO A 23 -8.84 -0.55 5.86
N VAL A 24 -8.09 -1.53 5.37
CA VAL A 24 -7.82 -2.82 6.06
C VAL A 24 -6.43 -2.90 6.70
N ALA A 25 -5.61 -1.86 6.60
CA ALA A 25 -4.20 -1.88 7.00
C ALA A 25 -3.89 -0.88 8.14
N PRO A 26 -4.37 -1.11 9.39
CA PRO A 26 -4.19 -0.15 10.49
C PRO A 26 -2.79 -0.11 11.08
N LYS A 27 -2.04 -1.21 11.03
CA LYS A 27 -0.70 -1.30 11.63
C LYS A 27 0.35 -0.74 10.68
N CYS A 28 1.48 -0.29 11.23
CA CYS A 28 2.67 0.00 10.46
C CYS A 28 3.89 -0.50 11.24
N ASN A 29 4.90 -0.94 10.54
CA ASN A 29 6.13 -1.50 11.07
C ASN A 29 7.24 -0.47 11.27
N MET A 30 6.92 0.83 11.14
CA MET A 30 7.86 1.92 11.40
C MET A 30 7.15 3.16 11.96
N GLN A 31 7.91 4.10 12.51
CA GLN A 31 7.44 5.41 12.93
C GLN A 31 8.25 6.50 12.21
N CYS A 32 7.59 7.24 11.33
CA CYS A 32 8.17 8.45 10.75
C CYS A 32 7.98 9.64 11.71
N ASN A 33 8.96 10.56 11.77
CA ASN A 33 8.92 11.71 12.68
C ASN A 33 7.76 12.67 12.41
N TYR A 34 7.25 12.71 11.18
CA TYR A 34 6.10 13.53 10.77
C TYR A 34 4.74 12.80 10.87
N CYS A 35 4.71 11.51 11.26
CA CYS A 35 3.49 10.71 11.28
C CYS A 35 2.75 10.81 12.62
N LEU A 36 1.50 11.22 12.57
CA LEU A 36 0.55 11.15 13.67
C LEU A 36 -0.37 9.94 13.49
N ARG A 37 -0.12 8.89 14.27
CA ARG A 37 -0.83 7.59 14.17
C ARG A 37 -2.35 7.64 14.29
N LYS A 38 -2.91 8.66 14.92
CA LYS A 38 -4.36 8.85 15.02
C LYS A 38 -5.03 9.23 13.68
N TYR A 39 -4.22 9.59 12.68
CA TYR A 39 -4.66 9.88 11.32
C TYR A 39 -4.12 8.83 10.35
N SER A 40 -4.63 8.82 9.12
CA SER A 40 -4.08 8.01 8.04
C SER A 40 -2.65 8.43 7.69
N CYS A 41 -1.87 7.51 7.13
CA CYS A 41 -0.51 7.78 6.69
C CYS A 41 -0.50 8.89 5.63
N VAL A 42 0.32 9.91 5.81
CA VAL A 42 0.40 11.06 4.88
C VAL A 42 1.08 10.72 3.57
N ASN A 43 1.89 9.66 3.54
CA ASN A 43 2.53 9.17 2.31
C ASN A 43 1.60 8.31 1.48
N GLU A 44 0.73 7.53 2.14
CA GLU A 44 -0.08 6.49 1.53
C GLU A 44 -1.49 6.98 1.19
N SER A 45 -2.03 7.87 2.01
CA SER A 45 -3.35 8.47 1.84
C SER A 45 -3.41 9.85 2.48
N ARG A 46 -4.41 10.65 2.09
CA ARG A 46 -4.62 11.95 2.72
C ARG A 46 -5.10 11.76 4.17
N PRO A 47 -4.59 12.54 5.13
CA PRO A 47 -5.08 12.51 6.51
C PRO A 47 -6.60 12.69 6.56
N GLY A 48 -7.29 11.87 7.35
CA GLY A 48 -8.74 11.92 7.51
C GLY A 48 -9.55 11.27 6.39
N VAL A 49 -8.91 10.66 5.38
CA VAL A 49 -9.62 9.90 4.32
C VAL A 49 -10.27 8.64 4.88
N VAL A 50 -9.66 8.00 5.88
CA VAL A 50 -10.15 6.77 6.49
C VAL A 50 -10.99 7.10 7.72
N ALA A 51 -12.31 6.94 7.62
CA ALA A 51 -13.23 7.17 8.72
C ALA A 51 -13.22 6.04 9.75
N ARG A 52 -12.97 4.80 9.30
CA ARG A 52 -12.86 3.60 10.16
C ARG A 52 -11.98 2.54 9.49
N VAL A 53 -11.39 1.68 10.31
CA VAL A 53 -10.78 0.43 9.86
C VAL A 53 -11.88 -0.61 9.66
N MET A 54 -11.75 -1.43 8.62
CA MET A 54 -12.71 -2.48 8.29
C MET A 54 -12.02 -3.85 8.29
N VAL A 55 -12.79 -4.90 8.53
CA VAL A 55 -12.34 -6.27 8.31
C VAL A 55 -12.57 -6.67 6.84
N PRO A 56 -11.85 -7.66 6.30
CA PRO A 56 -11.94 -8.04 4.89
C PRO A 56 -13.38 -8.33 4.41
N GLU A 57 -14.18 -8.98 5.23
CA GLU A 57 -15.55 -9.36 4.92
C GLU A 57 -16.45 -8.14 4.70
N ASP A 58 -16.40 -7.15 5.60
CA ASP A 58 -17.17 -5.91 5.50
C ASP A 58 -16.73 -5.06 4.31
N VAL A 59 -15.42 -5.12 3.97
CA VAL A 59 -14.85 -4.35 2.86
C VAL A 59 -15.39 -4.83 1.52
N VAL A 60 -15.57 -6.13 1.32
CA VAL A 60 -16.09 -6.67 0.05
C VAL A 60 -17.53 -6.21 -0.18
N GLU A 61 -18.37 -6.29 0.85
CA GLU A 61 -19.74 -5.79 0.75
C GLU A 61 -19.77 -4.29 0.43
N TRP A 62 -18.96 -3.51 1.14
CA TRP A 62 -18.83 -2.08 0.89
C TRP A 62 -18.31 -1.77 -0.51
N TYR A 63 -17.31 -2.53 -1.00
CA TYR A 63 -16.77 -2.41 -2.35
C TYR A 63 -17.88 -2.58 -3.40
N LEU A 64 -18.69 -3.64 -3.29
CA LEU A 64 -19.79 -3.91 -4.22
C LEU A 64 -20.86 -2.80 -4.21
N GLN A 65 -21.21 -2.30 -3.03
CA GLN A 65 -22.13 -1.17 -2.90
C GLN A 65 -21.59 0.09 -3.58
N MET A 66 -20.29 0.37 -3.44
CA MET A 66 -19.66 1.53 -4.07
C MET A 66 -19.49 1.35 -5.58
N LYS A 67 -19.15 0.16 -6.04
CA LYS A 67 -19.05 -0.18 -7.47
C LYS A 67 -20.40 0.05 -8.17
N ALA A 68 -21.51 -0.34 -7.55
CA ALA A 68 -22.85 -0.10 -8.08
C ALA A 68 -23.19 1.39 -8.17
N LYS A 69 -22.73 2.22 -7.23
CA LYS A 69 -22.98 3.67 -7.19
C LYS A 69 -22.04 4.47 -8.10
N VAL A 70 -20.84 3.94 -8.36
CA VAL A 70 -19.78 4.60 -9.12
C VAL A 70 -19.33 3.70 -10.27
N PRO A 71 -20.04 3.70 -11.42
CA PRO A 71 -19.73 2.80 -12.55
C PRO A 71 -18.30 2.94 -13.09
N LYS A 72 -17.69 4.12 -12.94
CA LYS A 72 -16.29 4.39 -13.34
C LYS A 72 -15.24 3.93 -12.31
N LEU A 73 -15.63 3.19 -11.28
CA LEU A 73 -14.70 2.62 -10.29
C LEU A 73 -13.89 1.49 -10.93
N THR A 74 -12.64 1.75 -11.24
CA THR A 74 -11.72 0.83 -11.92
C THR A 74 -10.62 0.32 -10.99
N VAL A 75 -10.31 1.03 -9.91
CA VAL A 75 -9.18 0.71 -9.03
C VAL A 75 -9.62 0.51 -7.58
N ALA A 76 -9.24 -0.61 -7.00
CA ALA A 76 -9.31 -0.89 -5.58
C ALA A 76 -7.90 -0.75 -4.95
N GLY A 77 -7.72 0.28 -4.11
CA GLY A 77 -6.43 0.62 -3.54
C GLY A 77 -6.34 0.37 -2.05
N ILE A 78 -5.23 -0.18 -1.57
CA ILE A 78 -4.91 -0.28 -0.15
C ILE A 78 -3.70 0.60 0.15
N ALA A 79 -3.93 1.67 0.91
CA ALA A 79 -2.95 2.68 1.24
C ALA A 79 -3.09 3.14 2.71
N GLY A 80 -3.19 2.20 3.61
CA GLY A 80 -3.30 2.50 5.04
C GLY A 80 -4.66 2.14 5.67
N PRO A 81 -4.93 2.73 6.86
CA PRO A 81 -4.30 3.93 7.49
C PRO A 81 -2.85 3.77 7.97
N GLY A 82 -2.32 2.55 8.08
CA GLY A 82 -0.92 2.25 8.36
C GLY A 82 -0.14 1.87 7.10
N ASP A 83 0.43 0.66 7.08
CA ASP A 83 1.17 0.12 5.93
C ASP A 83 0.54 -1.19 5.45
N ALA A 84 0.37 -1.34 4.13
CA ALA A 84 -0.29 -2.51 3.55
C ALA A 84 0.43 -3.81 3.90
N LEU A 85 1.76 -3.86 3.80
CA LEU A 85 2.53 -5.09 4.02
C LEU A 85 2.72 -5.41 5.51
N ALA A 86 2.57 -4.44 6.41
CA ALA A 86 2.51 -4.70 7.85
C ALA A 86 1.18 -5.35 8.29
N ASN A 87 0.21 -5.44 7.38
CA ASN A 87 -1.11 -6.04 7.58
C ASN A 87 -1.40 -7.13 6.52
N TRP A 88 -0.39 -7.76 5.97
CA TRP A 88 -0.49 -8.62 4.80
C TRP A 88 -1.60 -9.68 4.86
N PRO A 89 -1.83 -10.38 5.98
CA PRO A 89 -2.91 -11.38 6.05
C PRO A 89 -4.31 -10.79 5.77
N ALA A 90 -4.59 -9.59 6.28
CA ALA A 90 -5.88 -8.92 6.00
C ALA A 90 -5.91 -8.35 4.58
N VAL A 91 -4.79 -7.80 4.11
CA VAL A 91 -4.65 -7.24 2.76
C VAL A 91 -4.82 -8.33 1.70
N SER A 92 -4.04 -9.41 1.77
CA SER A 92 -4.09 -10.51 0.80
C SER A 92 -5.48 -11.16 0.74
N ARG A 93 -6.10 -11.39 1.92
CA ARG A 93 -7.47 -11.90 2.00
C ARG A 93 -8.48 -10.97 1.33
N THR A 94 -8.39 -9.66 1.59
CA THR A 94 -9.27 -8.66 0.97
C THR A 94 -9.15 -8.66 -0.55
N LEU A 95 -7.93 -8.67 -1.08
CA LEU A 95 -7.68 -8.70 -2.52
C LEU A 95 -8.22 -9.98 -3.16
N SER A 96 -7.97 -11.15 -2.54
CA SER A 96 -8.51 -12.43 -3.01
C SER A 96 -10.02 -12.42 -3.09
N MET A 97 -10.71 -11.99 -2.02
CA MET A 97 -12.17 -11.93 -1.98
C MET A 97 -12.76 -10.95 -3.00
N ILE A 98 -12.11 -9.79 -3.23
CA ILE A 98 -12.56 -8.84 -4.26
C ILE A 98 -12.35 -9.43 -5.65
N ARG A 99 -11.23 -10.13 -5.92
CA ARG A 99 -10.98 -10.79 -7.20
C ARG A 99 -12.00 -11.89 -7.52
N GLU A 100 -12.59 -12.53 -6.51
CA GLU A 100 -13.68 -13.49 -6.70
C GLU A 100 -14.95 -12.86 -7.26
N VAL A 101 -15.26 -11.62 -6.85
CA VAL A 101 -16.50 -10.90 -7.22
C VAL A 101 -16.31 -9.89 -8.36
N ASP A 102 -15.09 -9.44 -8.62
CA ASP A 102 -14.76 -8.51 -9.71
C ASP A 102 -13.41 -8.89 -10.33
N LYS A 103 -13.45 -9.44 -11.54
CA LYS A 103 -12.25 -9.91 -12.27
C LYS A 103 -11.51 -8.78 -12.96
N ASP A 104 -12.17 -7.65 -13.22
CA ASP A 104 -11.68 -6.56 -14.06
C ASP A 104 -11.11 -5.38 -13.27
N VAL A 105 -11.26 -5.40 -11.93
CA VAL A 105 -10.73 -4.32 -11.08
C VAL A 105 -9.21 -4.37 -11.02
N PHE A 106 -8.57 -3.22 -11.16
CA PHE A 106 -7.13 -3.07 -10.92
C PHE A 106 -6.84 -2.92 -9.42
N PHE A 107 -5.82 -3.62 -8.94
CA PHE A 107 -5.35 -3.49 -7.57
C PHE A 107 -4.16 -2.55 -7.47
N CYS A 108 -4.21 -1.65 -6.48
CA CYS A 108 -3.14 -0.70 -6.19
C CYS A 108 -2.74 -0.81 -4.71
N LEU A 109 -1.47 -1.11 -4.45
CA LEU A 109 -0.90 -1.13 -3.10
C LEU A 109 0.06 0.02 -2.90
N SER A 110 -0.01 0.66 -1.72
CA SER A 110 1.02 1.60 -1.27
C SER A 110 1.67 1.07 0.00
N THR A 111 3.00 1.15 0.09
CA THR A 111 3.78 0.62 1.21
C THR A 111 5.05 1.41 1.44
N ASN A 112 5.57 1.34 2.67
CA ASN A 112 6.93 1.82 2.98
C ASN A 112 8.04 0.92 2.43
N GLY A 113 7.71 -0.29 1.98
CA GLY A 113 8.63 -1.22 1.34
C GLY A 113 9.44 -2.13 2.27
N LEU A 114 9.34 -1.99 3.60
CA LEU A 114 10.15 -2.82 4.53
C LEU A 114 9.91 -4.33 4.32
N TYR A 115 8.66 -4.73 4.12
CA TYR A 115 8.29 -6.12 3.89
C TYR A 115 8.08 -6.48 2.42
N LEU A 116 8.49 -5.61 1.49
CA LEU A 116 8.34 -5.86 0.06
C LEU A 116 9.09 -7.12 -0.41
N PRO A 117 10.37 -7.37 -0.01
CA PRO A 117 11.06 -8.60 -0.39
C PRO A 117 10.33 -9.86 0.08
N LYS A 118 9.74 -9.81 1.27
CA LYS A 118 9.03 -10.94 1.87
C LYS A 118 7.79 -11.35 1.07
N TYR A 119 7.05 -10.36 0.53
CA TYR A 119 5.74 -10.59 -0.08
C TYR A 119 5.70 -10.35 -1.60
N ALA A 120 6.82 -10.03 -2.25
CA ALA A 120 6.86 -9.73 -3.69
C ALA A 120 6.22 -10.82 -4.56
N LYS A 121 6.52 -12.09 -4.29
CA LYS A 121 5.95 -13.23 -5.03
C LYS A 121 4.44 -13.38 -4.81
N GLU A 122 3.96 -13.16 -3.58
CA GLU A 122 2.54 -13.24 -3.26
C GLU A 122 1.77 -12.07 -3.87
N ILE A 123 2.36 -10.87 -3.88
CA ILE A 123 1.81 -9.66 -4.52
C ILE A 123 1.59 -9.93 -6.02
N ALA A 124 2.61 -10.47 -6.70
CA ALA A 124 2.51 -10.83 -8.11
C ALA A 124 1.45 -11.94 -8.35
N ALA A 125 1.45 -13.00 -7.53
CA ALA A 125 0.49 -14.10 -7.65
C ALA A 125 -0.97 -13.67 -7.43
N LEU A 126 -1.22 -12.61 -6.64
CA LEU A 126 -2.54 -12.02 -6.46
C LEU A 126 -2.97 -11.10 -7.62
N GLY A 127 -2.11 -10.87 -8.59
CA GLY A 127 -2.38 -9.97 -9.71
C GLY A 127 -2.54 -8.52 -9.26
N VAL A 128 -1.64 -8.04 -8.42
CA VAL A 128 -1.60 -6.62 -8.05
C VAL A 128 -0.96 -5.83 -9.20
N ASP A 129 -1.73 -4.92 -9.77
CA ASP A 129 -1.35 -4.19 -10.99
C ASP A 129 -0.40 -3.03 -10.70
N TYR A 130 -0.53 -2.40 -9.54
CA TYR A 130 0.26 -1.21 -9.16
C TYR A 130 0.79 -1.33 -7.74
N VAL A 131 2.10 -1.15 -7.59
CA VAL A 131 2.75 -1.05 -6.28
C VAL A 131 3.51 0.27 -6.18
N THR A 132 3.12 1.10 -5.22
CA THR A 132 3.82 2.36 -4.91
C THR A 132 4.65 2.18 -3.65
N VAL A 133 5.95 2.39 -3.75
CA VAL A 133 6.88 2.35 -2.61
C VAL A 133 7.29 3.76 -2.22
N THR A 134 7.07 4.12 -0.96
CA THR A 134 7.46 5.44 -0.45
C THR A 134 8.94 5.45 -0.05
N VAL A 135 9.78 6.03 -0.90
CA VAL A 135 11.22 6.23 -0.64
C VAL A 135 11.44 7.68 -0.25
N ASN A 136 11.54 7.97 1.06
CA ASN A 136 11.74 9.34 1.57
C ASN A 136 13.22 9.76 1.65
N ALA A 137 14.15 8.81 1.59
CA ALA A 137 15.58 9.06 1.65
C ALA A 137 16.35 8.03 0.83
N ILE A 138 17.42 8.48 0.17
CA ILE A 138 18.35 7.65 -0.62
C ILE A 138 19.69 7.43 0.07
N THR A 139 19.85 7.95 1.29
CA THR A 139 21.02 7.73 2.14
C THR A 139 20.59 7.44 3.57
N SER A 140 21.35 6.62 4.29
CA SER A 140 21.09 6.29 5.70
C SER A 140 21.15 7.51 6.61
N ASN A 141 22.08 8.43 6.37
CA ASN A 141 22.20 9.67 7.12
C ASN A 141 20.94 10.53 7.03
N THR A 142 20.41 10.76 5.82
CA THR A 142 19.13 11.50 5.64
C THR A 142 17.98 10.77 6.27
N GLY A 143 17.89 9.45 6.08
CA GLY A 143 16.80 8.62 6.62
C GLY A 143 16.77 8.59 8.14
N ALA A 144 17.94 8.66 8.81
CA ALA A 144 18.05 8.72 10.26
C ALA A 144 17.32 9.93 10.88
N HIS A 145 17.17 11.02 10.14
CA HIS A 145 16.41 12.20 10.56
C HIS A 145 14.92 12.11 10.26
N ILE A 146 14.51 11.21 9.35
CA ILE A 146 13.12 11.04 8.92
C ILE A 146 12.42 9.97 9.75
N TYR A 147 13.12 8.89 10.10
CA TYR A 147 12.53 7.74 10.79
C TYR A 147 12.92 7.70 12.26
N SER A 148 11.94 7.70 13.15
CA SER A 148 12.15 7.57 14.60
C SER A 148 12.61 6.15 14.95
N PHE A 149 11.96 5.14 14.34
CA PHE A 149 12.36 3.74 14.45
C PHE A 149 11.73 2.89 13.33
N ILE A 150 12.33 1.73 13.10
CA ILE A 150 11.81 0.65 12.26
C ILE A 150 11.74 -0.62 13.12
N ASN A 151 10.63 -1.37 13.01
CA ASN A 151 10.47 -2.66 13.64
C ASN A 151 10.43 -3.73 12.57
N ASP A 152 11.50 -4.50 12.44
CA ASP A 152 11.60 -5.63 11.55
C ASP A 152 11.53 -6.93 12.35
N GLU A 153 10.45 -7.70 12.16
CA GLU A 153 10.18 -8.97 12.81
C GLU A 153 10.35 -8.96 14.35
N GLY A 154 9.94 -7.86 14.99
CA GLY A 154 10.03 -7.69 16.44
C GLY A 154 11.32 -7.06 16.95
N LYS A 155 12.34 -6.91 16.09
CA LYS A 155 13.56 -6.17 16.44
C LYS A 155 13.40 -4.70 16.06
N LYS A 156 13.69 -3.81 17.00
CA LYS A 156 13.65 -2.36 16.81
C LYS A 156 15.01 -1.82 16.39
N TYR A 157 15.04 -1.09 15.27
CA TYR A 157 16.19 -0.38 14.73
C TYR A 157 15.97 1.12 14.81
N VAL A 158 17.05 1.90 15.00
CA VAL A 158 17.03 3.37 15.09
C VAL A 158 18.20 3.98 14.33
N GLY A 159 18.11 5.29 14.05
CA GLY A 159 19.20 6.04 13.41
C GLY A 159 19.57 5.54 12.03
N GLU A 160 20.84 5.59 11.68
CA GLU A 160 21.34 5.21 10.35
C GLU A 160 21.16 3.70 10.06
N GLU A 161 21.25 2.83 11.07
CA GLU A 161 21.02 1.39 10.92
C GLU A 161 19.59 1.12 10.42
N ALA A 162 18.60 1.78 11.02
CA ALA A 162 17.20 1.66 10.60
C ALA A 162 17.01 2.14 9.16
N ALA A 163 17.58 3.30 8.83
CA ALA A 163 17.42 3.89 7.50
C ALA A 163 18.13 3.06 6.41
N ALA A 164 19.31 2.51 6.71
CA ALA A 164 20.04 1.62 5.80
C ALA A 164 19.24 0.33 5.54
N LEU A 165 18.71 -0.31 6.59
CA LEU A 165 17.87 -1.51 6.47
C LEU A 165 16.65 -1.25 5.59
N LEU A 166 15.95 -0.13 5.81
CA LEU A 166 14.77 0.19 5.00
C LEU A 166 15.11 0.37 3.53
N LEU A 167 16.17 1.13 3.23
CA LEU A 167 16.59 1.38 1.86
C LEU A 167 17.00 0.07 1.15
N GLU A 168 17.73 -0.81 1.84
CA GLU A 168 18.10 -2.14 1.34
C GLU A 168 16.85 -2.95 0.97
N ARG A 169 15.88 -3.04 1.88
CA ARG A 169 14.61 -3.76 1.65
C ARG A 169 13.78 -3.17 0.53
N GLN A 170 13.76 -1.84 0.40
CA GLN A 170 13.07 -1.17 -0.70
C GLN A 170 13.68 -1.53 -2.06
N ILE A 171 15.01 -1.46 -2.18
CA ILE A 171 15.73 -1.80 -3.42
C ILE A 171 15.55 -3.27 -3.77
N GLU A 172 15.78 -4.17 -2.80
CA GLU A 172 15.60 -5.62 -2.98
C GLU A 172 14.18 -5.95 -3.44
N GLY A 173 13.19 -5.40 -2.75
CA GLY A 173 11.78 -5.66 -3.07
C GLY A 173 11.36 -5.15 -4.44
N LEU A 174 11.82 -3.96 -4.85
CA LEU A 174 11.57 -3.42 -6.17
C LEU A 174 12.23 -4.28 -7.27
N GLN A 175 13.45 -4.77 -7.03
CA GLN A 175 14.12 -5.68 -7.96
C GLN A 175 13.38 -7.01 -8.09
N LEU A 176 12.87 -7.55 -6.98
CA LEU A 176 12.07 -8.79 -7.01
C LEU A 176 10.78 -8.59 -7.78
N LEU A 177 10.06 -7.48 -7.57
CA LEU A 177 8.83 -7.19 -8.33
C LEU A 177 9.10 -6.99 -9.82
N ALA A 178 10.18 -6.29 -10.18
CA ALA A 178 10.54 -6.08 -11.58
C ALA A 178 10.89 -7.38 -12.33
N ASN A 179 11.21 -8.45 -11.62
CA ASN A 179 11.53 -9.77 -12.19
C ASN A 179 10.35 -10.76 -12.07
N THR A 180 9.20 -10.33 -11.57
CA THR A 180 7.97 -11.14 -11.62
C THR A 180 7.26 -10.83 -12.93
N GLU A 181 7.36 -11.74 -13.89
CA GLU A 181 6.56 -11.75 -15.12
C GLU A 181 5.18 -12.37 -14.88
#